data_fc84cf4053a97cd84d8d150a527f1779
#
_entry.id   fc84cf4053a97cd84d8d150a527f1779
#
_cell.length_a   1.000
_cell.length_b   1.000
_cell.length_c   1.000
_cell.angle_alpha   90.00
_cell.angle_beta   90.00
_cell.angle_gamma   90.00
#
_symmetry.space_group_name_H-M   'P 1'
#
loop_
_entity.id
_entity.type
_entity.pdbx_description
1 polymer ?
#
loop_
_entity_poly.entity_id
_entity_poly.type
_entity_poly.pdbx_seq_one_letter_code
_entity_poly.pdbx_strand_id
1 'polypeptide(L)'
;GEMPIGIITPKDLRGQDNFTAVGQLMTTDLVTLPVGIDPQEAFTKLRKTSRKLAPVVNPDGTLAGILTRKGAVRAKMYRPGVDKQGRLHIGAAVGINGDVEGRARALAEAGADVLVIDTAHGHQESMLTALRKVKALDLGLPIAAGNIVTAEGVRELATAGADIIKVGVGPGAM
;
A
#
# COMPACT_ATOMS: atom_id res chain seq x y z
N GLY A 1 -17.77 16.53 -5.69
CA GLY A 1 -17.39 15.83 -4.46
C GLY A 1 -18.34 16.16 -3.33
N GLU A 2 -18.46 15.29 -2.34
CA GLU A 2 -19.32 15.49 -1.18
C GLU A 2 -18.55 16.16 -0.04
N MET A 3 -19.25 17.01 0.74
CA MET A 3 -18.65 17.64 1.92
C MET A 3 -18.68 16.66 3.10
N PRO A 4 -17.60 16.55 3.89
CA PRO A 4 -17.59 15.69 5.07
C PRO A 4 -18.52 16.26 6.15
N ILE A 5 -19.47 15.46 6.65
CA ILE A 5 -20.44 15.85 7.69
C ILE A 5 -20.12 15.23 9.06
N GLY A 6 -19.27 14.22 9.11
CA GLY A 6 -18.90 13.54 10.34
C GLY A 6 -17.74 12.58 10.15
N ILE A 7 -17.18 12.14 11.27
CA ILE A 7 -16.16 11.08 11.35
C ILE A 7 -16.65 10.01 12.32
N ILE A 8 -16.51 8.75 11.90
CA ILE A 8 -16.71 7.59 12.76
C ILE A 8 -15.42 6.76 12.82
N THR A 9 -15.10 6.23 13.98
CA THR A 9 -13.94 5.39 14.20
C THR A 9 -14.33 4.05 14.84
N PRO A 10 -13.48 3.00 14.78
CA PRO A 10 -13.78 1.74 15.46
C PRO A 10 -14.06 1.88 16.98
N LYS A 11 -13.59 2.96 17.60
CA LYS A 11 -13.88 3.23 19.01
C LYS A 11 -15.35 3.62 19.21
N ASP A 12 -15.91 4.37 18.28
CA ASP A 12 -17.27 4.90 18.35
C ASP A 12 -18.30 3.77 18.14
N LEU A 13 -17.89 2.67 17.49
CA LEU A 13 -18.71 1.48 17.23
C LEU A 13 -18.72 0.46 18.39
N ARG A 14 -17.79 0.59 19.33
CA ARG A 14 -17.68 -0.40 20.42
C ARG A 14 -18.88 -0.33 21.36
N GLY A 15 -19.55 -1.49 21.55
CA GLY A 15 -20.70 -1.61 22.43
C GLY A 15 -22.01 -1.05 21.83
N GLN A 16 -21.99 -0.65 20.58
CA GLN A 16 -23.19 -0.23 19.86
C GLN A 16 -23.86 -1.42 19.16
N ASP A 17 -25.17 -1.38 19.03
CA ASP A 17 -25.92 -2.38 18.27
C ASP A 17 -25.81 -2.11 16.76
N ASN A 18 -26.10 -3.13 15.96
CA ASN A 18 -26.00 -3.05 14.49
C ASN A 18 -27.09 -2.19 13.81
N PHE A 19 -28.07 -1.72 14.56
CA PHE A 19 -29.20 -0.92 14.05
C PHE A 19 -29.02 0.56 14.35
N THR A 20 -28.02 0.94 15.15
CA THR A 20 -27.75 2.36 15.46
C THR A 20 -27.26 3.09 14.20
N ALA A 21 -27.96 4.14 13.82
CA ALA A 21 -27.61 4.92 12.63
C ALA A 21 -26.24 5.62 12.80
N VAL A 22 -25.41 5.61 11.75
CA VAL A 22 -24.06 6.24 11.74
C VAL A 22 -24.10 7.70 12.19
N GLY A 23 -25.13 8.44 11.79
CA GLY A 23 -25.31 9.85 12.18
C GLY A 23 -25.43 10.11 13.67
N GLN A 24 -25.84 9.10 14.47
CA GLN A 24 -25.93 9.19 15.93
C GLN A 24 -24.60 8.93 16.63
N LEU A 25 -23.69 8.22 15.96
CA LEU A 25 -22.38 7.78 16.50
C LEU A 25 -21.22 8.65 16.02
N MET A 26 -21.38 9.33 14.88
CA MET A 26 -20.29 10.11 14.31
C MET A 26 -20.02 11.39 15.11
N THR A 27 -18.74 11.79 15.12
CA THR A 27 -18.33 13.11 15.59
C THR A 27 -18.58 14.13 14.48
N THR A 28 -19.39 15.15 14.72
CA THR A 28 -19.76 16.23 13.78
C THR A 28 -18.90 17.49 13.93
N ASP A 29 -18.27 17.68 15.10
CA ASP A 29 -17.27 18.75 15.31
C ASP A 29 -15.96 18.37 14.60
N LEU A 30 -15.90 18.71 13.31
CA LEU A 30 -14.80 18.32 12.43
C LEU A 30 -13.65 19.31 12.46
N VAL A 31 -12.46 18.83 12.74
CA VAL A 31 -11.21 19.52 12.42
C VAL A 31 -10.83 19.12 11.00
N THR A 32 -10.90 20.05 10.05
CA THR A 32 -10.49 19.83 8.66
C THR A 32 -9.08 20.37 8.39
N LEU A 33 -8.43 19.81 7.36
CA LEU A 33 -7.13 20.23 6.87
C LEU A 33 -7.27 20.63 5.39
N PRO A 34 -6.64 21.71 4.92
CA PRO A 34 -6.67 22.02 3.48
C PRO A 34 -5.79 21.06 2.68
N VAL A 35 -6.13 20.84 1.43
CA VAL A 35 -5.25 20.16 0.46
C VAL A 35 -3.92 20.90 0.37
N GLY A 36 -2.82 20.15 0.34
CA GLY A 36 -1.46 20.73 0.25
C GLY A 36 -0.89 21.25 1.57
N ILE A 37 -1.58 21.04 2.70
CA ILE A 37 -1.04 21.42 4.02
C ILE A 37 0.33 20.76 4.27
N ASP A 38 1.26 21.50 4.84
CA ASP A 38 2.55 20.93 5.27
C ASP A 38 2.35 19.80 6.30
N PRO A 39 3.04 18.66 6.17
CA PRO A 39 2.87 17.52 7.07
C PRO A 39 3.17 17.84 8.55
N GLN A 40 4.11 18.76 8.84
CA GLN A 40 4.45 19.15 10.20
C GLN A 40 3.35 20.04 10.81
N GLU A 41 2.80 20.94 10.00
CA GLU A 41 1.66 21.77 10.39
C GLU A 41 0.43 20.90 10.66
N ALA A 42 0.12 19.96 9.76
CA ALA A 42 -0.96 19.01 9.93
C ALA A 42 -0.82 18.18 11.21
N PHE A 43 0.39 17.67 11.48
CA PHE A 43 0.68 16.93 12.72
C PHE A 43 0.45 17.80 13.95
N THR A 44 0.93 19.05 13.93
CA THR A 44 0.79 19.98 15.04
C THR A 44 -0.68 20.32 15.32
N LYS A 45 -1.46 20.57 14.27
CA LYS A 45 -2.90 20.84 14.37
C LYS A 45 -3.66 19.64 14.94
N LEU A 46 -3.41 18.43 14.42
CA LEU A 46 -4.02 17.20 14.92
C LEU A 46 -3.64 16.88 16.38
N ARG A 47 -2.40 17.23 16.78
CA ARG A 47 -1.95 17.06 18.17
C ARG A 47 -2.62 18.03 19.11
N LYS A 48 -2.68 19.31 18.76
CA LYS A 48 -3.34 20.36 19.56
C LYS A 48 -4.83 20.07 19.80
N THR A 49 -5.51 19.55 18.78
CA THR A 49 -6.93 19.22 18.85
C THR A 49 -7.20 17.80 19.39
N SER A 50 -6.17 17.06 19.81
CA SER A 50 -6.26 15.67 20.27
C SER A 50 -6.92 14.72 19.27
N ARG A 51 -6.96 15.07 17.98
CA ARG A 51 -7.52 14.24 16.91
C ARG A 51 -6.46 13.29 16.36
N LYS A 52 -6.86 12.05 16.05
CA LYS A 52 -5.98 11.05 15.42
C LYS A 52 -5.94 11.15 13.91
N LEU A 53 -7.00 11.70 13.33
CA LEU A 53 -7.19 11.90 11.89
C LEU A 53 -8.07 13.13 11.64
N ALA A 54 -7.99 13.67 10.43
CA ALA A 54 -8.90 14.72 9.94
C ALA A 54 -9.19 14.54 8.44
N PRO A 55 -10.38 14.95 7.98
CA PRO A 55 -10.65 15.12 6.56
C PRO A 55 -9.71 16.17 5.97
N VAL A 56 -9.19 15.90 4.79
CA VAL A 56 -8.52 16.87 3.94
C VAL A 56 -9.54 17.37 2.94
N VAL A 57 -9.71 18.68 2.85
CA VAL A 57 -10.75 19.30 2.02
C VAL A 57 -10.17 20.21 0.95
N ASN A 58 -10.84 20.25 -0.18
CA ASN A 58 -10.58 21.18 -1.26
C ASN A 58 -11.01 22.61 -0.85
N PRO A 59 -10.63 23.66 -1.62
CA PRO A 59 -11.06 25.03 -1.33
C PRO A 59 -12.59 25.24 -1.32
N ASP A 60 -13.32 24.41 -2.05
CA ASP A 60 -14.80 24.40 -2.09
C ASP A 60 -15.45 23.61 -0.93
N GLY A 61 -14.64 23.07 -0.01
CA GLY A 61 -15.10 22.27 1.14
C GLY A 61 -15.34 20.79 0.85
N THR A 62 -15.19 20.33 -0.39
CA THR A 62 -15.38 18.92 -0.75
C THR A 62 -14.25 18.04 -0.23
N LEU A 63 -14.55 16.77 0.07
CA LEU A 63 -13.58 15.82 0.60
C LEU A 63 -12.55 15.45 -0.48
N ALA A 64 -11.27 15.72 -0.21
CA ALA A 64 -10.14 15.29 -1.02
C ALA A 64 -9.50 14.00 -0.49
N GLY A 65 -9.58 13.76 0.83
CA GLY A 65 -8.98 12.58 1.45
C GLY A 65 -9.00 12.65 2.97
N ILE A 66 -8.21 11.78 3.59
CA ILE A 66 -8.06 11.71 5.05
C ILE A 66 -6.58 11.69 5.40
N LEU A 67 -6.17 12.53 6.37
CA LEU A 67 -4.82 12.51 6.91
C LEU A 67 -4.82 12.11 8.38
N THR A 68 -4.02 11.10 8.73
CA THR A 68 -3.80 10.68 10.11
C THR A 68 -2.55 11.33 10.69
N ARG A 69 -2.47 11.48 12.04
CA ARG A 69 -1.23 11.91 12.69
C ARG A 69 -0.02 11.05 12.30
N LYS A 70 -0.21 9.72 12.22
CA LYS A 70 0.84 8.79 11.80
C LYS A 70 1.23 8.99 10.34
N GLY A 71 0.25 9.28 9.47
CA GLY A 71 0.47 9.62 8.07
C GLY A 71 1.27 10.91 7.91
N ALA A 72 0.94 11.95 8.67
CA ALA A 72 1.66 13.22 8.65
C ALA A 72 3.14 13.08 9.07
N VAL A 73 3.42 12.29 10.13
CA VAL A 73 4.80 11.99 10.55
C VAL A 73 5.55 11.23 9.45
N ARG A 74 4.93 10.21 8.86
CA ARG A 74 5.53 9.41 7.79
C ARG A 74 5.83 10.23 6.54
N ALA A 75 4.91 11.10 6.14
CA ALA A 75 5.10 11.99 4.98
C ALA A 75 6.31 12.92 5.14
N LYS A 76 6.70 13.27 6.38
CA LYS A 76 7.91 14.03 6.67
C LYS A 76 9.18 13.15 6.63
N MET A 77 9.08 11.90 7.10
CA MET A 77 10.24 11.01 7.25
C MET A 77 10.61 10.27 5.96
N TYR A 78 9.63 9.98 5.13
CA TYR A 78 9.79 9.16 3.93
C TYR A 78 9.39 9.93 2.68
N ARG A 79 10.18 9.78 1.62
CA ARG A 79 9.76 10.19 0.27
C ARG A 79 9.02 9.02 -0.34
N PRO A 80 7.71 9.12 -0.59
CA PRO A 80 6.97 8.03 -1.22
C PRO A 80 7.41 7.85 -2.68
N GLY A 81 7.48 6.60 -3.15
CA GLY A 81 7.58 6.29 -4.56
C GLY A 81 6.23 6.59 -5.22
N VAL A 82 6.18 7.60 -6.04
CA VAL A 82 4.95 8.01 -6.73
C VAL A 82 5.15 8.07 -8.24
N ASP A 83 4.08 7.86 -8.99
CA ASP A 83 4.05 8.06 -10.43
C ASP A 83 4.01 9.57 -10.81
N LYS A 84 3.95 9.86 -12.10
CA LYS A 84 3.89 11.24 -12.62
C LYS A 84 2.61 11.98 -12.21
N GLN A 85 1.58 11.28 -11.78
CA GLN A 85 0.31 11.83 -11.29
C GLN A 85 0.28 11.95 -9.76
N GLY A 86 1.37 11.63 -9.06
CA GLY A 86 1.46 11.67 -7.60
C GLY A 86 0.80 10.49 -6.88
N ARG A 87 0.44 9.41 -7.59
CA ARG A 87 -0.14 8.19 -7.00
C ARG A 87 0.99 7.25 -6.57
N LEU A 88 0.80 6.56 -5.44
CA LEU A 88 1.76 5.59 -4.93
C LEU A 88 1.97 4.43 -5.92
N HIS A 89 3.22 4.06 -6.17
CA HIS A 89 3.52 2.81 -6.85
C HIS A 89 3.09 1.61 -6.01
N ILE A 90 2.47 0.63 -6.66
CA ILE A 90 1.91 -0.56 -6.03
C ILE A 90 2.64 -1.80 -6.53
N GLY A 91 3.26 -2.54 -5.59
CA GLY A 91 3.73 -3.90 -5.83
C GLY A 91 2.63 -4.91 -5.50
N ALA A 92 2.33 -5.83 -6.41
CA ALA A 92 1.31 -6.84 -6.24
C ALA A 92 1.88 -8.25 -6.27
N ALA A 93 1.48 -9.09 -5.30
CA ALA A 93 2.01 -10.43 -5.15
C ALA A 93 1.40 -11.42 -6.14
N VAL A 94 2.29 -12.17 -6.80
CA VAL A 94 1.97 -13.34 -7.64
C VAL A 94 2.43 -14.59 -6.89
N GLY A 95 1.51 -15.53 -6.65
CA GLY A 95 1.83 -16.83 -6.05
C GLY A 95 2.65 -17.70 -7.03
N ILE A 96 3.42 -18.66 -6.47
CA ILE A 96 4.21 -19.60 -7.27
C ILE A 96 3.43 -20.85 -7.68
N ASN A 97 2.20 -21.01 -7.20
CA ASN A 97 1.33 -22.16 -7.45
C ASN A 97 0.04 -21.72 -8.18
N GLY A 98 -0.60 -22.69 -8.85
CA GLY A 98 -1.85 -22.46 -9.57
C GLY A 98 -1.65 -21.69 -10.89
N ASP A 99 -2.61 -20.86 -11.25
CA ASP A 99 -2.56 -20.05 -12.49
C ASP A 99 -1.72 -18.77 -12.28
N VAL A 100 -0.40 -18.96 -12.30
CA VAL A 100 0.60 -17.89 -12.14
C VAL A 100 0.46 -16.83 -13.24
N GLU A 101 0.26 -17.27 -14.48
CA GLU A 101 0.22 -16.41 -15.66
C GLU A 101 -1.07 -15.57 -15.70
N GLY A 102 -2.23 -16.19 -15.47
CA GLY A 102 -3.50 -15.48 -15.40
C GLY A 102 -3.52 -14.47 -14.25
N ARG A 103 -2.96 -14.84 -13.09
CA ARG A 103 -2.81 -13.91 -11.95
C ARG A 103 -1.93 -12.70 -12.29
N ALA A 104 -0.79 -12.93 -12.95
CA ALA A 104 0.12 -11.83 -13.34
C ALA A 104 -0.55 -10.87 -14.33
N ARG A 105 -1.28 -11.38 -15.34
CA ARG A 105 -2.04 -10.56 -16.29
C ARG A 105 -3.12 -9.72 -15.58
N ALA A 106 -3.92 -10.34 -14.73
CA ALA A 106 -4.99 -9.65 -14.01
C ALA A 106 -4.46 -8.52 -13.10
N LEU A 107 -3.30 -8.73 -12.45
CA LEU A 107 -2.67 -7.70 -11.63
C LEU A 107 -2.12 -6.54 -12.46
N ALA A 108 -1.53 -6.83 -13.62
CA ALA A 108 -1.06 -5.81 -14.56
C ALA A 108 -2.23 -4.97 -15.09
N GLU A 109 -3.33 -5.62 -15.51
CA GLU A 109 -4.56 -4.95 -15.97
C GLU A 109 -5.22 -4.11 -14.86
N ALA A 110 -5.12 -4.55 -13.60
CA ALA A 110 -5.59 -3.80 -12.43
C ALA A 110 -4.71 -2.59 -12.09
N GLY A 111 -3.57 -2.39 -12.76
CA GLY A 111 -2.69 -1.24 -12.60
C GLY A 111 -1.58 -1.43 -11.55
N ALA A 112 -1.12 -2.66 -11.32
CA ALA A 112 0.10 -2.88 -10.55
C ALA A 112 1.32 -2.28 -11.28
N ASP A 113 2.24 -1.68 -10.52
CA ASP A 113 3.49 -1.12 -11.05
C ASP A 113 4.66 -2.10 -10.96
N VAL A 114 4.60 -3.07 -10.07
CA VAL A 114 5.61 -4.11 -9.85
C VAL A 114 4.93 -5.43 -9.54
N LEU A 115 5.31 -6.50 -10.21
CA LEU A 115 4.91 -7.86 -9.85
C LEU A 115 5.90 -8.43 -8.83
N VAL A 116 5.41 -9.02 -7.74
CA VAL A 116 6.25 -9.52 -6.65
C VAL A 116 6.03 -11.02 -6.47
N ILE A 117 7.04 -11.82 -6.78
CA ILE A 117 7.04 -13.25 -6.52
C ILE A 117 7.79 -13.47 -5.19
N ASP A 118 7.03 -13.65 -4.12
CA ASP A 118 7.55 -13.65 -2.74
C ASP A 118 7.31 -14.99 -2.07
N THR A 119 8.38 -15.62 -1.63
CA THR A 119 8.37 -16.87 -0.86
C THR A 119 9.33 -16.78 0.32
N ALA A 120 9.07 -17.54 1.38
CA ALA A 120 9.97 -17.62 2.54
C ALA A 120 11.38 -18.11 2.15
N HIS A 121 11.46 -18.97 1.11
CA HIS A 121 12.69 -19.52 0.57
C HIS A 121 12.66 -19.48 -0.95
N GLY A 122 13.32 -18.49 -1.54
CA GLY A 122 13.27 -18.21 -2.98
C GLY A 122 14.12 -19.13 -3.85
N HIS A 123 15.11 -19.84 -3.28
CA HIS A 123 15.99 -20.76 -4.03
C HIS A 123 15.33 -22.14 -4.17
N GLN A 124 14.27 -22.21 -4.95
CA GLN A 124 13.52 -23.45 -5.23
C GLN A 124 13.02 -23.46 -6.68
N GLU A 125 12.96 -24.63 -7.31
CA GLU A 125 12.60 -24.78 -8.73
C GLU A 125 11.21 -24.24 -9.07
N SER A 126 10.23 -24.39 -8.15
CA SER A 126 8.88 -23.83 -8.34
C SER A 126 8.89 -22.31 -8.46
N MET A 127 9.75 -21.64 -7.70
CA MET A 127 9.97 -20.19 -7.76
C MET A 127 10.58 -19.76 -9.10
N LEU A 128 11.65 -20.44 -9.53
CA LEU A 128 12.31 -20.16 -10.80
C LEU A 128 11.38 -20.41 -11.99
N THR A 129 10.58 -21.47 -11.93
CA THR A 129 9.57 -21.78 -12.95
C THR A 129 8.48 -20.71 -13.02
N ALA A 130 7.94 -20.28 -11.88
CA ALA A 130 6.95 -19.20 -11.83
C ALA A 130 7.53 -17.88 -12.37
N LEU A 131 8.76 -17.55 -12.00
CA LEU A 131 9.44 -16.34 -12.47
C LEU A 131 9.63 -16.35 -14.00
N ARG A 132 10.13 -17.46 -14.56
CA ARG A 132 10.27 -17.60 -16.02
C ARG A 132 8.93 -17.46 -16.76
N LYS A 133 7.85 -18.05 -16.23
CA LYS A 133 6.49 -17.93 -16.79
C LYS A 133 6.02 -16.48 -16.80
N VAL A 134 6.17 -15.76 -15.67
CA VAL A 134 5.75 -14.36 -15.59
C VAL A 134 6.61 -13.47 -16.51
N LYS A 135 7.92 -13.70 -16.55
CA LYS A 135 8.82 -12.95 -17.44
C LYS A 135 8.50 -13.15 -18.93
N ALA A 136 8.11 -14.38 -19.31
CA ALA A 136 7.71 -14.70 -20.69
C ALA A 136 6.43 -14.00 -21.15
N LEU A 137 5.61 -13.47 -20.23
CA LEU A 137 4.41 -12.71 -20.57
C LEU A 137 4.71 -11.31 -21.15
N ASP A 138 5.90 -10.78 -20.92
CA ASP A 138 6.37 -9.46 -21.38
C ASP A 138 5.36 -8.33 -21.08
N LEU A 139 4.91 -8.25 -19.83
CA LEU A 139 3.88 -7.29 -19.41
C LEU A 139 4.42 -5.85 -19.25
N GLY A 140 5.71 -5.61 -19.53
CA GLY A 140 6.33 -4.30 -19.36
C GLY A 140 6.51 -3.86 -17.90
N LEU A 141 6.23 -4.73 -16.92
CA LEU A 141 6.36 -4.46 -15.50
C LEU A 141 7.64 -5.08 -14.93
N PRO A 142 8.36 -4.40 -14.02
CA PRO A 142 9.46 -5.01 -13.30
C PRO A 142 8.96 -6.12 -12.38
N ILE A 143 9.78 -7.18 -12.24
CA ILE A 143 9.48 -8.34 -11.41
C ILE A 143 10.45 -8.38 -10.23
N ALA A 144 9.92 -8.27 -9.02
CA ALA A 144 10.65 -8.48 -7.79
C ALA A 144 10.53 -9.95 -7.35
N ALA A 145 11.64 -10.59 -6.99
CA ALA A 145 11.69 -11.99 -6.59
C ALA A 145 12.52 -12.19 -5.30
N GLY A 146 12.12 -13.10 -4.45
CA GLY A 146 12.81 -13.46 -3.20
C GLY A 146 11.89 -14.18 -2.21
N ASN A 147 12.36 -14.54 -1.01
CA ASN A 147 13.60 -14.08 -0.37
C ASN A 147 14.78 -15.00 -0.69
N ILE A 148 15.98 -14.46 -0.74
CA ILE A 148 17.19 -15.21 -1.03
C ILE A 148 18.34 -14.76 -0.10
N VAL A 149 19.22 -15.69 0.26
CA VAL A 149 20.36 -15.42 1.17
C VAL A 149 21.70 -15.91 0.62
N THR A 150 21.73 -16.47 -0.59
CA THR A 150 22.95 -17.00 -1.20
C THR A 150 23.28 -16.28 -2.49
N ALA A 151 24.57 -16.12 -2.79
CA ALA A 151 25.03 -15.52 -4.04
C ALA A 151 24.60 -16.33 -5.28
N GLU A 152 24.55 -17.65 -5.14
CA GLU A 152 24.09 -18.56 -6.21
C GLU A 152 22.61 -18.30 -6.53
N GLY A 153 21.73 -18.31 -5.52
CA GLY A 153 20.31 -18.04 -5.70
C GLY A 153 20.04 -16.63 -6.28
N VAL A 154 20.84 -15.61 -5.92
CA VAL A 154 20.77 -14.29 -6.55
C VAL A 154 21.03 -14.39 -8.05
N ARG A 155 22.09 -15.12 -8.47
CA ARG A 155 22.41 -15.31 -9.88
C ARG A 155 21.30 -16.06 -10.63
N GLU A 156 20.74 -17.10 -10.01
CA GLU A 156 19.65 -17.88 -10.62
C GLU A 156 18.37 -17.08 -10.78
N LEU A 157 17.94 -16.30 -9.76
CA LEU A 157 16.79 -15.41 -9.88
C LEU A 157 17.01 -14.33 -10.95
N ALA A 158 18.19 -13.73 -11.02
CA ALA A 158 18.53 -12.76 -12.05
C ALA A 158 18.49 -13.38 -13.45
N THR A 159 19.06 -14.58 -13.62
CA THR A 159 19.05 -15.33 -14.88
C THR A 159 17.63 -15.75 -15.30
N ALA A 160 16.78 -16.08 -14.31
CA ALA A 160 15.38 -16.41 -14.56
C ALA A 160 14.49 -15.21 -14.91
N GLY A 161 15.02 -13.97 -14.79
CA GLY A 161 14.37 -12.74 -15.24
C GLY A 161 13.86 -11.81 -14.15
N ALA A 162 14.34 -11.94 -12.91
CA ALA A 162 14.07 -10.96 -11.86
C ALA A 162 14.78 -9.64 -12.13
N ASP A 163 14.04 -8.55 -12.07
CA ASP A 163 14.58 -7.19 -12.21
C ASP A 163 14.98 -6.62 -10.82
N ILE A 164 14.32 -7.10 -9.75
CA ILE A 164 14.56 -6.72 -8.35
C ILE A 164 14.68 -8.00 -7.53
N ILE A 165 15.72 -8.11 -6.70
CA ILE A 165 15.94 -9.28 -5.85
C ILE A 165 15.84 -8.89 -4.37
N LYS A 166 14.97 -9.57 -3.63
CA LYS A 166 14.81 -9.42 -2.18
C LYS A 166 15.83 -10.31 -1.45
N VAL A 167 16.89 -9.70 -0.94
CA VAL A 167 17.92 -10.40 -0.17
C VAL A 167 17.59 -10.32 1.32
N GLY A 168 17.53 -11.46 1.98
CA GLY A 168 17.27 -11.58 3.41
C GLY A 168 16.37 -12.74 3.79
N VAL A 169 16.22 -12.98 5.09
CA VAL A 169 15.27 -13.96 5.66
C VAL A 169 13.99 -13.25 5.99
N GLY A 170 12.85 -13.79 5.59
CA GLY A 170 11.54 -13.23 5.94
C GLY A 170 11.24 -13.38 7.45
N PRO A 171 10.50 -12.46 8.08
CA PRO A 171 10.24 -12.48 9.52
C PRO A 171 9.41 -13.69 9.98
N GLY A 172 8.77 -14.42 9.07
CA GLY A 172 8.04 -15.66 9.36
C GLY A 172 8.90 -16.92 9.33
N ALA A 173 10.20 -16.80 9.07
CA ALA A 173 11.14 -17.95 8.97
C ALA A 173 11.97 -18.15 10.25
N MET A 174 11.69 -17.40 11.31
CA MET A 174 12.32 -17.56 12.63
C MET A 174 11.32 -18.14 13.62
#